data_e2b21eceff787bb0959807d547047b71
#
_entry.id   e2b21eceff787bb0959807d547047b71
#
_cell.length_a   1.000
_cell.length_b   1.000
_cell.length_c   1.000
_cell.angle_alpha   90.00
_cell.angle_beta   90.00
_cell.angle_gamma   90.00
#
_symmetry.space_group_name_H-M   'P 1'
#
loop_
_entity.id
_entity.type
_entity.pdbx_description
1 polymer ?
#
loop_
_entity_poly.entity_id
_entity_poly.type
_entity_poly.pdbx_seq_one_letter_code
_entity_poly.pdbx_strand_id
1 'polypeptide(L)'
;ADWLEPLLKARGESASARDHLFIDAGTIVPGFTLTKDGVEFFCHSPFIKHCDDGDIIRNSAALVFNVRFNADGSTYDYLEVGDAEYGDLEDIVSTTRYHKNEDRLAWDLFNIPHHCSYRALNEDKGKDETVPTPLVKELLLMGKSDAYIVSCSKPIPDVNDSYEQIQPPHIQARKAYERYLKEIGGRKFLVTMEEPNANKPEPIIFEIGSGGVTWKRSAIIGAPAILASRPPRAG
;
A
#
# COMPACT_ATOMS: atom_id res chain seq x y z
N ALA A 1 -1.98 23.98 1.46
CA ALA A 1 -0.86 24.92 1.34
C ALA A 1 -1.10 26.20 2.16
N ASP A 2 -2.31 26.76 2.18
CA ASP A 2 -2.64 28.07 2.77
C ASP A 2 -2.40 28.20 4.28
N TRP A 3 -2.37 27.12 5.02
CA TRP A 3 -2.07 27.11 6.46
C TRP A 3 -0.56 27.04 6.77
N LEU A 4 0.24 26.53 5.84
CA LEU A 4 1.69 26.35 6.04
C LEU A 4 2.45 27.65 5.79
N GLU A 5 2.04 28.44 4.80
CA GLU A 5 2.69 29.70 4.46
C GLU A 5 2.74 30.71 5.63
N PRO A 6 1.66 30.94 6.41
CA PRO A 6 1.72 31.78 7.60
C PRO A 6 2.69 31.25 8.66
N LEU A 7 2.78 29.93 8.84
CA LEU A 7 3.71 29.33 9.80
C LEU A 7 5.17 29.51 9.39
N LEU A 8 5.49 29.33 8.11
CA LEU A 8 6.83 29.55 7.57
C LEU A 8 7.22 31.01 7.66
N LYS A 9 6.31 31.91 7.31
CA LYS A 9 6.53 33.37 7.43
C LYS A 9 6.77 33.80 8.87
N ALA A 10 6.03 33.24 9.83
CA ALA A 10 6.24 33.51 11.27
C ALA A 10 7.63 33.06 11.77
N ARG A 11 8.25 32.09 11.06
CA ARG A 11 9.62 31.62 11.34
C ARG A 11 10.70 32.32 10.51
N GLY A 12 10.34 33.33 9.72
CA GLY A 12 11.25 33.98 8.79
C GLY A 12 11.69 33.13 7.60
N GLU A 13 10.91 32.07 7.29
CA GLU A 13 11.17 31.16 6.21
C GLU A 13 10.19 31.44 5.06
N SER A 14 10.61 31.23 3.80
CA SER A 14 9.73 31.29 2.64
C SER A 14 9.32 29.91 2.19
N ALA A 15 8.10 29.77 1.65
CA ALA A 15 7.66 28.51 1.05
C ALA A 15 8.63 28.07 -0.07
N SER A 16 9.05 28.99 -0.93
CA SER A 16 9.98 28.75 -2.03
C SER A 16 11.36 28.21 -1.59
N ALA A 17 11.84 28.57 -0.38
CA ALA A 17 13.08 28.02 0.15
C ALA A 17 12.99 26.53 0.51
N ARG A 18 11.77 26.00 0.58
CA ARG A 18 11.47 24.60 0.95
C ARG A 18 10.70 23.84 -0.12
N ASP A 19 10.64 24.35 -1.35
CA ASP A 19 9.96 23.66 -2.46
C ASP A 19 10.47 22.21 -2.64
N HIS A 20 11.74 21.95 -2.33
CA HIS A 20 12.32 20.62 -2.33
C HIS A 20 11.74 19.65 -1.27
N LEU A 21 10.97 20.15 -0.32
CA LEU A 21 10.27 19.35 0.70
C LEU A 21 8.81 19.04 0.32
N PHE A 22 8.30 19.67 -0.74
CA PHE A 22 6.98 19.43 -1.26
C PHE A 22 7.05 18.43 -2.41
N ILE A 23 6.15 17.48 -2.43
CA ILE A 23 6.12 16.40 -3.40
C ILE A 23 4.73 16.32 -3.98
N ASP A 24 4.66 16.46 -5.29
CA ASP A 24 3.44 16.27 -6.05
C ASP A 24 3.29 14.81 -6.50
N ALA A 25 2.05 14.38 -6.69
CA ALA A 25 1.76 13.11 -7.35
C ALA A 25 2.44 13.06 -8.73
N GLY A 26 2.97 11.89 -9.08
CA GLY A 26 3.71 11.66 -10.32
C GLY A 26 5.21 11.99 -10.22
N THR A 27 5.74 12.29 -9.03
CA THR A 27 7.16 12.61 -8.82
C THR A 27 7.87 11.66 -7.86
N ILE A 28 9.20 11.63 -7.96
CA ILE A 28 10.06 10.89 -7.02
C ILE A 28 10.40 11.79 -5.83
N VAL A 29 10.31 11.24 -4.62
CA VAL A 29 10.68 11.92 -3.38
C VAL A 29 12.15 12.29 -3.42
N PRO A 30 12.51 13.58 -3.34
CA PRO A 30 13.90 14.01 -3.34
C PRO A 30 14.63 13.53 -2.09
N GLY A 31 15.93 13.27 -2.24
CA GLY A 31 16.79 12.83 -1.14
C GLY A 31 16.96 11.32 -1.02
N PHE A 32 16.18 10.52 -1.75
CA PHE A 32 16.34 9.08 -1.86
C PHE A 32 16.58 8.69 -3.32
N THR A 33 17.64 7.92 -3.58
CA THR A 33 17.97 7.46 -4.92
C THR A 33 18.37 6.00 -4.92
N LEU A 34 17.97 5.26 -5.96
CA LEU A 34 18.33 3.84 -6.11
C LEU A 34 19.83 3.60 -6.10
N THR A 35 20.62 4.52 -6.66
CA THR A 35 22.07 4.37 -6.80
C THR A 35 22.83 4.62 -5.52
N LYS A 36 22.37 5.55 -4.67
CA LYS A 36 23.08 5.94 -3.45
C LYS A 36 22.51 5.27 -2.21
N ASP A 37 21.15 5.23 -2.14
CA ASP A 37 20.45 4.83 -0.93
C ASP A 37 19.84 3.42 -1.07
N GLY A 38 19.87 2.85 -2.27
CA GLY A 38 19.26 1.56 -2.58
C GLY A 38 17.73 1.57 -2.58
N VAL A 39 17.12 2.74 -2.46
CA VAL A 39 15.67 2.91 -2.39
C VAL A 39 15.25 4.24 -3.00
N GLU A 40 14.10 4.26 -3.67
CA GLU A 40 13.41 5.49 -4.08
C GLU A 40 11.90 5.36 -3.87
N PHE A 41 11.22 6.48 -3.73
CA PHE A 41 9.79 6.57 -3.51
C PHE A 41 9.16 7.37 -4.63
N PHE A 42 8.25 6.76 -5.38
CA PHE A 42 7.42 7.46 -6.36
C PHE A 42 6.04 7.71 -5.77
N CYS A 43 5.62 8.97 -5.73
CA CYS A 43 4.33 9.36 -5.17
C CYS A 43 3.22 9.25 -6.22
N HIS A 44 2.22 8.39 -6.00
CA HIS A 44 1.05 8.28 -6.88
C HIS A 44 -0.09 9.21 -6.48
N SER A 45 -0.29 9.46 -5.19
CA SER A 45 -1.43 10.17 -4.61
C SER A 45 -1.00 10.87 -3.32
N PRO A 46 -1.73 11.92 -2.84
CA PRO A 46 -3.05 12.36 -3.29
C PRO A 46 -3.02 13.28 -4.52
N PHE A 47 -4.14 13.34 -5.24
CA PHE A 47 -4.37 14.34 -6.27
C PHE A 47 -5.07 15.57 -5.70
N ILE A 48 -4.84 16.76 -6.30
CA ILE A 48 -5.48 18.02 -5.89
C ILE A 48 -6.99 17.89 -5.82
N LYS A 49 -7.62 17.22 -6.79
CA LYS A 49 -9.07 17.01 -6.81
C LYS A 49 -9.63 16.28 -5.58
N HIS A 50 -8.81 15.52 -4.86
CA HIS A 50 -9.20 14.83 -3.63
C HIS A 50 -9.05 15.72 -2.38
N CYS A 51 -8.44 16.90 -2.52
CA CYS A 51 -8.14 17.81 -1.42
C CYS A 51 -8.94 19.12 -1.46
N ASP A 52 -9.55 19.46 -2.62
CA ASP A 52 -10.13 20.79 -2.87
C ASP A 52 -11.62 20.92 -2.52
N ASP A 53 -12.36 19.84 -2.42
CA ASP A 53 -13.75 19.88 -1.98
C ASP A 53 -13.82 19.97 -0.46
N GLY A 54 -14.62 20.91 0.06
CA GLY A 54 -14.75 21.19 1.48
C GLY A 54 -15.15 20.00 2.38
N ASP A 55 -15.50 18.87 1.78
CA ASP A 55 -15.60 17.54 2.40
C ASP A 55 -14.39 16.70 1.97
N ILE A 56 -13.29 16.83 2.73
CA ILE A 56 -12.13 15.93 2.56
C ILE A 56 -12.59 14.50 2.85
N ILE A 57 -12.78 13.72 1.79
CA ILE A 57 -12.98 12.28 1.92
C ILE A 57 -11.61 11.71 2.33
N ARG A 58 -11.45 11.37 3.60
CA ARG A 58 -10.16 10.99 4.20
C ARG A 58 -9.44 9.89 3.43
N ASN A 59 -10.18 8.91 2.92
CA ASN A 59 -9.61 7.78 2.20
C ASN A 59 -9.09 8.19 0.83
N SER A 60 -9.77 9.08 0.12
CA SER A 60 -9.32 9.59 -1.18
C SER A 60 -8.09 10.48 -1.11
N ALA A 61 -7.77 11.02 0.07
CA ALA A 61 -6.53 11.76 0.33
C ALA A 61 -5.40 10.84 0.84
N ALA A 62 -5.50 9.52 0.64
CA ALA A 62 -4.46 8.56 1.03
C ALA A 62 -3.14 8.84 0.31
N LEU A 63 -2.05 8.73 1.06
CA LEU A 63 -0.71 8.70 0.48
C LEU A 63 -0.48 7.34 -0.16
N VAL A 64 -0.17 7.33 -1.46
CA VAL A 64 0.10 6.10 -2.21
C VAL A 64 1.49 6.20 -2.82
N PHE A 65 2.31 5.19 -2.55
CA PHE A 65 3.68 5.13 -3.03
C PHE A 65 3.99 3.81 -3.75
N ASN A 66 4.72 3.91 -4.86
CA ASN A 66 5.59 2.83 -5.30
C ASN A 66 6.97 3.05 -4.66
N VAL A 67 7.37 2.13 -3.80
CA VAL A 67 8.70 2.12 -3.19
C VAL A 67 9.56 1.11 -3.94
N ARG A 68 10.56 1.58 -4.65
CA ARG A 68 11.47 0.74 -5.43
C ARG A 68 12.78 0.53 -4.68
N PHE A 69 13.14 -0.72 -4.50
CA PHE A 69 14.41 -1.14 -3.88
C PHE A 69 15.38 -1.63 -4.94
N ASN A 70 16.66 -1.36 -4.75
CA ASN A 70 17.75 -1.95 -5.53
C ASN A 70 18.49 -2.95 -4.65
N ALA A 71 18.53 -4.20 -5.07
CA ALA A 71 19.32 -5.26 -4.42
C ALA A 71 20.18 -5.94 -5.48
N ASP A 72 21.49 -5.74 -5.39
CA ASP A 72 22.51 -6.34 -6.29
C ASP A 72 22.24 -6.11 -7.78
N GLY A 73 21.74 -4.92 -8.13
CA GLY A 73 21.43 -4.53 -9.52
C GLY A 73 20.05 -4.96 -10.03
N SER A 74 19.27 -5.67 -9.22
CA SER A 74 17.87 -5.98 -9.50
C SER A 74 16.95 -5.03 -8.74
N THR A 75 15.79 -4.70 -9.32
CA THR A 75 14.80 -3.81 -8.69
C THR A 75 13.56 -4.57 -8.28
N TYR A 76 13.05 -4.21 -7.10
CA TYR A 76 11.84 -4.78 -6.50
C TYR A 76 10.92 -3.65 -6.06
N ASP A 77 9.64 -3.80 -6.32
CA ASP A 77 8.64 -2.77 -6.13
C ASP A 77 7.67 -3.13 -5.00
N TYR A 78 7.52 -2.24 -4.04
CA TYR A 78 6.51 -2.32 -3.00
C TYR A 78 5.46 -1.25 -3.24
N LEU A 79 4.21 -1.68 -3.42
CA LEU A 79 3.07 -0.78 -3.58
C LEU A 79 2.35 -0.62 -2.25
N GLU A 80 2.39 0.59 -1.70
CA GLU A 80 1.71 1.01 -0.48
C GLU A 80 0.56 1.95 -0.82
N VAL A 81 -0.68 1.59 -0.46
CA VAL A 81 -1.87 2.31 -0.94
C VAL A 81 -2.79 2.86 0.16
N GLY A 82 -2.43 2.70 1.44
CA GLY A 82 -3.23 3.21 2.54
C GLY A 82 -4.69 2.74 2.49
N ASP A 83 -5.63 3.66 2.70
CA ASP A 83 -7.07 3.35 2.72
C ASP A 83 -7.80 3.74 1.42
N ALA A 84 -7.09 3.84 0.29
CA ALA A 84 -7.65 4.18 -1.01
C ALA A 84 -8.83 3.25 -1.40
N GLU A 85 -9.86 3.82 -1.98
CA GLU A 85 -11.00 3.08 -2.54
C GLU A 85 -10.79 2.82 -4.04
N TYR A 86 -11.67 2.02 -4.65
CA TYR A 86 -11.54 1.61 -6.06
C TYR A 86 -11.43 2.81 -7.02
N GLY A 87 -12.21 3.89 -6.77
CA GLY A 87 -12.17 5.08 -7.61
C GLY A 87 -10.82 5.80 -7.55
N ASP A 88 -10.19 5.85 -6.38
CA ASP A 88 -8.85 6.43 -6.21
C ASP A 88 -7.80 5.60 -6.94
N LEU A 89 -7.92 4.27 -6.88
CA LEU A 89 -7.04 3.36 -7.61
C LEU A 89 -7.20 3.48 -9.12
N GLU A 90 -8.42 3.66 -9.63
CA GLU A 90 -8.67 3.92 -11.05
C GLU A 90 -8.03 5.23 -11.51
N ASP A 91 -8.14 6.28 -10.71
CA ASP A 91 -7.47 7.55 -10.96
C ASP A 91 -5.95 7.40 -10.98
N ILE A 92 -5.38 6.65 -10.04
CA ILE A 92 -3.95 6.35 -10.00
C ILE A 92 -3.50 5.62 -11.26
N VAL A 93 -4.19 4.55 -11.66
CA VAL A 93 -3.85 3.79 -12.86
C VAL A 93 -3.94 4.65 -14.11
N SER A 94 -5.04 5.38 -14.26
CA SER A 94 -5.27 6.25 -15.42
C SER A 94 -4.24 7.36 -15.53
N THR A 95 -3.96 8.06 -14.44
CA THR A 95 -3.02 9.18 -14.39
C THR A 95 -1.58 8.71 -14.60
N THR A 96 -1.19 7.61 -13.96
CA THR A 96 0.15 7.03 -14.11
C THR A 96 0.42 6.63 -15.57
N ARG A 97 -0.56 6.02 -16.24
CA ARG A 97 -0.48 5.68 -17.67
C ARG A 97 -0.42 6.91 -18.55
N TYR A 98 -1.29 7.89 -18.29
CA TYR A 98 -1.28 9.14 -19.06
C TYR A 98 0.12 9.79 -19.08
N HIS A 99 0.83 9.74 -17.96
CA HIS A 99 2.18 10.26 -17.80
C HIS A 99 3.29 9.28 -18.19
N LYS A 100 2.95 8.09 -18.72
CA LYS A 100 3.90 7.06 -19.19
C LYS A 100 4.84 6.53 -18.10
N ASN A 101 4.29 6.37 -16.89
CA ASN A 101 4.98 5.83 -15.72
C ASN A 101 4.43 4.43 -15.34
N GLU A 102 3.95 3.64 -16.30
CA GLU A 102 3.27 2.35 -16.05
C GLU A 102 4.14 1.37 -15.25
N ASP A 103 5.46 1.48 -15.38
CA ASP A 103 6.40 0.67 -14.61
C ASP A 103 6.28 0.89 -13.08
N ARG A 104 5.70 2.02 -12.67
CA ARG A 104 5.45 2.34 -11.26
C ARG A 104 4.19 1.68 -10.69
N LEU A 105 3.37 1.05 -11.52
CA LEU A 105 2.21 0.26 -11.09
C LEU A 105 2.57 -1.22 -10.85
N ALA A 106 3.76 -1.66 -11.29
CA ALA A 106 4.23 -3.01 -11.05
C ALA A 106 4.58 -3.20 -9.56
N TRP A 107 4.41 -4.43 -9.06
CA TRP A 107 4.70 -4.75 -7.66
C TRP A 107 5.19 -6.18 -7.46
N ASP A 108 6.16 -6.32 -6.55
CA ASP A 108 6.63 -7.59 -5.98
C ASP A 108 6.00 -7.82 -4.60
N LEU A 109 5.64 -6.72 -3.92
CA LEU A 109 4.95 -6.71 -2.65
C LEU A 109 3.85 -5.66 -2.70
N PHE A 110 2.62 -6.06 -2.37
CA PHE A 110 1.46 -5.18 -2.37
C PHE A 110 0.80 -5.16 -0.98
N ASN A 111 0.85 -4.02 -0.29
CA ASN A 111 0.04 -3.79 0.89
C ASN A 111 -1.34 -3.30 0.43
N ILE A 112 -2.33 -4.19 0.49
CA ILE A 112 -3.65 -3.92 -0.07
C ILE A 112 -4.40 -2.87 0.75
N PRO A 113 -5.22 -2.04 0.07
CA PRO A 113 -5.86 -0.91 0.71
C PRO A 113 -6.97 -1.29 1.67
N HIS A 114 -7.25 -0.35 2.58
CA HIS A 114 -8.45 -0.28 3.39
C HIS A 114 -8.76 -1.58 4.13
N HIS A 115 -7.71 -2.21 4.71
CA HIS A 115 -7.81 -3.41 5.54
C HIS A 115 -8.53 -4.59 4.87
N CYS A 116 -8.32 -4.81 3.56
CA CYS A 116 -9.04 -5.79 2.74
C CYS A 116 -10.54 -5.48 2.59
N SER A 117 -10.88 -4.20 2.41
CA SER A 117 -12.24 -3.79 2.07
C SER A 117 -12.59 -4.14 0.63
N TYR A 118 -13.84 -4.59 0.39
CA TYR A 118 -14.34 -4.75 -0.97
C TYR A 118 -14.40 -3.41 -1.71
N ARG A 119 -14.58 -2.29 -1.00
CA ARG A 119 -14.60 -0.95 -1.58
C ARG A 119 -13.31 -0.53 -2.25
N ALA A 120 -12.21 -1.19 -1.92
CA ALA A 120 -10.95 -1.04 -2.65
C ALA A 120 -10.95 -1.72 -4.03
N LEU A 121 -11.91 -2.59 -4.30
CA LEU A 121 -12.03 -3.33 -5.56
C LEU A 121 -13.20 -2.87 -6.41
N ASN A 122 -14.36 -2.58 -5.77
CA ASN A 122 -15.59 -2.19 -6.46
C ASN A 122 -16.57 -1.55 -5.45
N GLU A 123 -17.60 -0.89 -5.96
CA GLU A 123 -18.75 -0.44 -5.18
C GLU A 123 -19.61 -1.63 -4.71
N ASP A 124 -19.73 -2.67 -5.53
CA ASP A 124 -20.48 -3.89 -5.20
C ASP A 124 -19.56 -4.92 -4.52
N LYS A 125 -19.96 -5.31 -3.30
CA LYS A 125 -19.26 -6.33 -2.52
C LYS A 125 -19.21 -7.69 -3.22
N GLY A 126 -20.23 -8.02 -4.00
CA GLY A 126 -20.45 -9.36 -4.51
C GLY A 126 -20.97 -10.32 -3.43
N LYS A 127 -21.51 -11.45 -3.87
CA LYS A 127 -22.02 -12.48 -2.97
C LYS A 127 -20.91 -13.36 -2.42
N ASP A 128 -20.14 -13.97 -3.31
CA ASP A 128 -19.10 -14.94 -2.97
C ASP A 128 -17.68 -14.38 -3.11
N GLU A 129 -17.49 -13.49 -4.07
CA GLU A 129 -16.23 -12.81 -4.38
C GLU A 129 -16.53 -11.43 -4.94
N THR A 130 -15.71 -10.44 -4.61
CA THR A 130 -15.79 -9.11 -5.22
C THR A 130 -15.16 -9.13 -6.62
N VAL A 131 -15.90 -8.66 -7.61
CA VAL A 131 -15.36 -8.49 -8.97
C VAL A 131 -14.75 -7.09 -9.05
N PRO A 132 -13.43 -6.94 -9.19
CA PRO A 132 -12.80 -5.63 -9.27
C PRO A 132 -13.22 -4.89 -10.56
N THR A 133 -13.23 -3.57 -10.49
CA THR A 133 -13.43 -2.73 -11.69
C THR A 133 -12.30 -2.97 -12.70
N PRO A 134 -12.47 -2.62 -13.98
CA PRO A 134 -11.49 -2.94 -15.01
C PRO A 134 -10.08 -2.42 -14.73
N LEU A 135 -9.93 -1.18 -14.27
CA LEU A 135 -8.62 -0.59 -14.00
C LEU A 135 -8.00 -1.14 -12.71
N VAL A 136 -8.81 -1.41 -11.68
CA VAL A 136 -8.32 -2.10 -10.47
C VAL A 136 -7.86 -3.52 -10.80
N LYS A 137 -8.63 -4.25 -11.64
CA LYS A 137 -8.19 -5.56 -12.14
C LYS A 137 -6.83 -5.47 -12.83
N GLU A 138 -6.64 -4.47 -13.68
CA GLU A 138 -5.35 -4.27 -14.36
C GLU A 138 -4.22 -4.05 -13.36
N LEU A 139 -4.42 -3.23 -12.31
CA LEU A 139 -3.44 -3.02 -11.25
C LEU A 139 -3.08 -4.35 -10.56
N LEU A 140 -4.08 -5.18 -10.26
CA LEU A 140 -3.84 -6.49 -9.66
C LEU A 140 -3.02 -7.41 -10.57
N LEU A 141 -3.22 -7.33 -11.89
CA LEU A 141 -2.48 -8.11 -12.88
C LEU A 141 -1.07 -7.55 -13.19
N MET A 142 -0.71 -6.36 -12.67
CA MET A 142 0.64 -5.82 -12.79
C MET A 142 1.60 -6.37 -11.73
N GLY A 143 1.12 -7.20 -10.82
CA GLY A 143 1.97 -7.97 -9.91
C GLY A 143 2.91 -8.90 -10.67
N LYS A 144 4.15 -8.97 -10.22
CA LYS A 144 5.16 -9.85 -10.81
C LYS A 144 4.97 -11.29 -10.31
N SER A 145 5.53 -12.25 -11.05
CA SER A 145 5.61 -13.63 -10.55
C SER A 145 6.38 -13.66 -9.23
N ASP A 146 6.01 -14.58 -8.35
CA ASP A 146 6.56 -14.70 -6.99
C ASP A 146 6.22 -13.54 -6.02
N ALA A 147 5.33 -12.63 -6.38
CA ALA A 147 4.89 -11.52 -5.56
C ALA A 147 4.11 -11.98 -4.31
N TYR A 148 4.03 -11.09 -3.33
CA TYR A 148 3.22 -11.26 -2.12
C TYR A 148 2.17 -10.17 -2.02
N ILE A 149 1.02 -10.52 -1.45
CA ILE A 149 0.01 -9.56 -0.99
C ILE A 149 -0.04 -9.59 0.53
N VAL A 150 -0.12 -8.41 1.15
CA VAL A 150 -0.28 -8.25 2.60
C VAL A 150 -1.56 -7.47 2.88
N SER A 151 -2.34 -7.97 3.82
CA SER A 151 -3.48 -7.25 4.41
C SER A 151 -3.16 -6.86 5.84
N CYS A 152 -3.14 -5.55 6.11
CA CYS A 152 -3.05 -5.01 7.47
C CYS A 152 -4.42 -5.06 8.13
N SER A 153 -4.90 -6.25 8.51
CA SER A 153 -6.25 -6.44 9.02
C SER A 153 -6.34 -7.48 10.13
N LYS A 154 -7.52 -7.54 10.75
CA LYS A 154 -7.94 -8.66 11.58
C LYS A 154 -8.00 -9.95 10.75
N PRO A 155 -8.06 -11.14 11.39
CA PRO A 155 -8.25 -12.41 10.69
C PRO A 155 -9.49 -12.39 9.78
N ILE A 156 -9.39 -13.05 8.64
CA ILE A 156 -10.44 -13.11 7.60
C ILE A 156 -10.85 -14.57 7.39
N PRO A 157 -11.58 -15.20 8.32
CA PRO A 157 -11.97 -16.59 8.18
C PRO A 157 -13.02 -16.78 7.08
N ASP A 158 -12.94 -17.91 6.36
CA ASP A 158 -13.97 -18.30 5.39
C ASP A 158 -15.07 -19.09 6.11
N VAL A 159 -15.96 -18.36 6.77
CA VAL A 159 -17.15 -18.90 7.46
C VAL A 159 -18.38 -18.07 7.10
N ASN A 160 -19.58 -18.65 7.23
CA ASN A 160 -20.80 -18.00 6.76
C ASN A 160 -20.98 -16.58 7.29
N ASP A 161 -20.71 -16.33 8.57
CA ASP A 161 -20.87 -15.01 9.19
C ASP A 161 -19.94 -13.95 8.57
N SER A 162 -18.80 -14.35 7.99
CA SER A 162 -17.85 -13.43 7.37
C SER A 162 -18.39 -12.80 6.08
N TYR A 163 -19.33 -13.46 5.40
CA TYR A 163 -19.95 -12.94 4.17
C TYR A 163 -20.94 -11.81 4.43
N GLU A 164 -21.52 -11.77 5.63
CA GLU A 164 -22.48 -10.74 6.06
C GLU A 164 -21.78 -9.54 6.73
N GLN A 165 -20.46 -9.59 6.88
CA GLN A 165 -19.71 -8.53 7.56
C GLN A 165 -19.86 -7.18 6.83
N ILE A 166 -20.13 -6.11 7.62
CA ILE A 166 -20.34 -4.75 7.09
C ILE A 166 -19.02 -3.97 7.05
N GLN A 167 -18.18 -4.14 8.08
CA GLN A 167 -16.90 -3.45 8.19
C GLN A 167 -15.76 -4.34 7.70
N PRO A 168 -14.68 -3.78 7.12
CA PRO A 168 -13.54 -4.58 6.73
C PRO A 168 -12.88 -5.30 7.93
N PRO A 169 -12.22 -6.43 7.68
CA PRO A 169 -11.93 -7.03 6.38
C PRO A 169 -13.11 -7.84 5.80
N HIS A 170 -13.16 -7.99 4.47
CA HIS A 170 -14.22 -8.74 3.78
C HIS A 170 -13.67 -9.98 3.11
N ILE A 171 -14.31 -11.12 3.33
CA ILE A 171 -13.91 -12.41 2.73
C ILE A 171 -14.03 -12.38 1.21
N GLN A 172 -15.02 -11.66 0.66
CA GLN A 172 -15.21 -11.50 -0.78
C GLN A 172 -14.02 -10.80 -1.44
N ALA A 173 -13.46 -9.77 -0.78
CA ALA A 173 -12.26 -9.08 -1.26
C ALA A 173 -11.02 -9.99 -1.16
N ARG A 174 -10.86 -10.70 -0.03
CA ARG A 174 -9.77 -11.69 0.14
C ARG A 174 -9.73 -12.69 -1.02
N LYS A 175 -10.89 -13.28 -1.37
CA LYS A 175 -11.00 -14.25 -2.47
C LYS A 175 -10.56 -13.66 -3.80
N ALA A 176 -10.96 -12.41 -4.09
CA ALA A 176 -10.52 -11.72 -5.30
C ALA A 176 -8.99 -11.53 -5.32
N TYR A 177 -8.40 -11.01 -4.24
CA TYR A 177 -6.95 -10.84 -4.16
C TYR A 177 -6.20 -12.17 -4.29
N GLU A 178 -6.64 -13.23 -3.61
CA GLU A 178 -6.02 -14.56 -3.71
C GLU A 178 -6.12 -15.13 -5.14
N ARG A 179 -7.25 -14.92 -5.83
CA ARG A 179 -7.43 -15.35 -7.22
C ARG A 179 -6.46 -14.64 -8.16
N TYR A 180 -6.36 -13.31 -8.10
CA TYR A 180 -5.45 -12.56 -8.97
C TYR A 180 -3.99 -12.82 -8.63
N LEU A 181 -3.65 -12.95 -7.35
CA LEU A 181 -2.30 -13.35 -6.94
C LEU A 181 -1.90 -14.71 -7.54
N LYS A 182 -2.82 -15.66 -7.56
CA LYS A 182 -2.60 -16.96 -8.21
C LYS A 182 -2.46 -16.81 -9.73
N GLU A 183 -3.26 -15.97 -10.37
CA GLU A 183 -3.25 -15.73 -11.82
C GLU A 183 -1.90 -15.20 -12.29
N ILE A 184 -1.25 -14.32 -11.51
CA ILE A 184 0.10 -13.80 -11.82
C ILE A 184 1.24 -14.72 -11.41
N GLY A 185 0.96 -15.88 -10.81
CA GLY A 185 1.99 -16.77 -10.27
C GLY A 185 2.62 -16.26 -8.97
N GLY A 186 1.90 -15.46 -8.21
CA GLY A 186 2.35 -14.95 -6.90
C GLY A 186 2.42 -16.05 -5.84
N ARG A 187 3.11 -15.77 -4.74
CA ARG A 187 3.44 -16.77 -3.71
C ARG A 187 2.38 -16.90 -2.62
N LYS A 188 2.04 -15.80 -1.96
CA LYS A 188 1.15 -15.86 -0.79
C LYS A 188 0.42 -14.55 -0.51
N PHE A 189 -0.85 -14.69 -0.12
CA PHE A 189 -1.63 -13.67 0.57
C PHE A 189 -1.42 -13.82 2.08
N LEU A 190 -1.02 -12.75 2.75
CA LEU A 190 -0.68 -12.72 4.17
C LEU A 190 -1.59 -11.74 4.90
N VAL A 191 -2.06 -12.11 6.08
CA VAL A 191 -2.84 -11.23 6.97
C VAL A 191 -2.06 -10.99 8.24
N THR A 192 -1.84 -9.74 8.61
CA THR A 192 -0.97 -9.37 9.76
C THR A 192 -1.42 -10.04 11.06
N MET A 193 -2.72 -10.21 11.27
CA MET A 193 -3.26 -10.85 12.47
C MET A 193 -3.50 -12.36 12.32
N GLU A 194 -3.08 -12.98 11.20
CA GLU A 194 -3.11 -14.44 11.02
C GLU A 194 -1.71 -15.08 11.07
N GLU A 195 -0.63 -14.29 10.91
CA GLU A 195 0.72 -14.82 10.77
C GLU A 195 1.55 -14.66 12.06
N PRO A 196 2.30 -15.69 12.50
CA PRO A 196 2.34 -17.06 11.98
C PRO A 196 1.10 -17.87 12.35
N ASN A 197 0.28 -17.42 13.29
CA ASN A 197 -1.03 -17.94 13.66
C ASN A 197 -1.89 -16.88 14.36
N ALA A 198 -3.20 -16.97 14.24
CA ALA A 198 -4.13 -15.97 14.74
C ALA A 198 -4.16 -15.83 16.28
N ASN A 199 -3.70 -16.85 17.04
CA ASN A 199 -3.65 -16.77 18.50
C ASN A 199 -2.45 -15.99 19.02
N LYS A 200 -1.38 -15.93 18.22
CA LYS A 200 -0.15 -15.21 18.55
C LYS A 200 0.43 -14.61 17.27
N PRO A 201 -0.14 -13.51 16.78
CA PRO A 201 0.40 -12.86 15.59
C PRO A 201 1.75 -12.20 15.92
N GLU A 202 2.64 -12.25 14.93
CA GLU A 202 3.96 -11.64 14.98
C GLU A 202 4.16 -10.76 13.74
N PRO A 203 5.12 -9.82 13.75
CA PRO A 203 5.38 -8.97 12.59
C PRO A 203 5.72 -9.80 11.34
N ILE A 204 5.14 -9.42 10.20
CA ILE A 204 5.50 -9.95 8.90
C ILE A 204 6.78 -9.24 8.46
N ILE A 205 7.84 -10.01 8.22
CA ILE A 205 9.15 -9.49 7.84
C ILE A 205 9.49 -9.98 6.44
N PHE A 206 9.77 -9.05 5.53
CA PHE A 206 10.33 -9.37 4.22
C PHE A 206 11.80 -8.99 4.15
N GLU A 207 12.57 -9.86 3.53
CA GLU A 207 13.94 -9.58 3.13
C GLU A 207 13.97 -9.43 1.61
N ILE A 208 14.59 -8.34 1.15
CA ILE A 208 14.78 -8.06 -0.26
C ILE A 208 16.26 -8.24 -0.57
N GLY A 209 16.58 -9.15 -1.46
CA GLY A 209 17.95 -9.47 -1.85
C GLY A 209 18.04 -9.88 -3.31
N SER A 210 19.22 -10.29 -3.78
CA SER A 210 19.46 -10.73 -5.16
C SER A 210 18.54 -11.86 -5.62
N GLY A 211 18.02 -12.66 -4.69
CA GLY A 211 17.07 -13.76 -4.95
C GLY A 211 15.60 -13.35 -4.94
N GLY A 212 15.29 -12.07 -4.82
CA GLY A 212 13.91 -11.57 -4.78
C GLY A 212 13.43 -11.13 -3.41
N VAL A 213 12.12 -10.96 -3.31
CA VAL A 213 11.42 -10.68 -2.05
C VAL A 213 11.12 -12.01 -1.36
N THR A 214 11.56 -12.14 -0.11
CA THR A 214 11.38 -13.37 0.68
C THR A 214 10.71 -13.06 2.01
N TRP A 215 9.57 -13.69 2.26
CA TRP A 215 8.95 -13.65 3.57
C TRP A 215 9.74 -14.50 4.58
N LYS A 216 10.23 -13.87 5.64
CA LYS A 216 10.91 -14.54 6.76
C LYS A 216 9.89 -14.95 7.79
N ARG A 217 9.62 -16.24 7.91
CA ARG A 217 8.94 -16.75 9.10
C ARG A 217 9.91 -16.59 10.27
N SER A 218 9.45 -15.95 11.35
CA SER A 218 10.21 -15.90 12.59
C SER A 218 10.54 -17.34 13.02
N ALA A 219 11.77 -17.77 12.77
CA ALA A 219 12.28 -18.87 13.57
C ALA A 219 12.29 -18.36 15.01
N ILE A 220 11.70 -19.10 15.95
CA ILE A 220 11.74 -18.78 17.37
C ILE A 220 13.23 -18.93 17.81
N ILE A 221 14.02 -17.94 17.48
CA ILE A 221 15.32 -17.69 18.09
C ILE A 221 14.98 -16.71 19.20
N GLY A 222 15.18 -17.14 20.45
CA GLY A 222 14.94 -16.30 21.63
C GLY A 222 15.71 -14.98 21.51
N ALA A 223 15.12 -14.02 20.83
CA ALA A 223 15.58 -12.66 20.86
C ALA A 223 15.28 -12.09 22.25
N PRO A 224 16.22 -11.40 22.90
CA PRO A 224 15.93 -10.71 24.13
C PRO A 224 14.76 -9.74 23.83
N ALA A 225 13.74 -9.78 24.71
CA ALA A 225 12.62 -8.86 24.63
C ALA A 225 13.16 -7.43 24.63
N ILE A 226 13.17 -6.79 23.46
CA ILE A 226 13.30 -5.35 23.41
C ILE A 226 12.02 -4.83 24.05
N LEU A 227 12.16 -4.31 25.28
CA LEU A 227 11.11 -3.59 25.94
C LEU A 227 10.68 -2.46 25.01
N ALA A 228 9.60 -2.69 24.27
CA ALA A 228 8.94 -1.68 23.47
C ALA A 228 8.48 -0.60 24.46
N SER A 229 9.23 0.49 24.53
CA SER A 229 8.70 1.72 25.13
C SER A 229 7.41 2.05 24.38
N ARG A 230 6.34 2.28 25.13
CA ARG A 230 5.05 2.67 24.54
C ARG A 230 5.29 3.76 23.48
N PRO A 231 4.80 3.58 22.25
CA PRO A 231 4.86 4.66 21.27
C PRO A 231 4.14 5.89 21.85
N PRO A 232 4.64 7.10 21.59
CA PRO A 232 3.94 8.31 22.00
C PRO A 232 2.54 8.30 21.41
N ARG A 233 1.53 8.55 22.24
CA ARG A 233 0.16 8.72 21.77
C ARG A 233 0.14 9.96 20.89
N ALA A 234 -0.23 9.82 19.64
CA ALA A 234 -0.66 10.92 18.83
C ALA A 234 -1.91 11.52 19.50
N GLY A 235 -1.84 12.79 19.87
CA GLY A 235 -2.94 13.54 20.45
C GLY A 235 -4.02 13.86 19.43
#